data_b3ac3500c9ac951bffaaf9a6c01653d9
#
_entry.id   b3ac3500c9ac951bffaaf9a6c01653d9
#
_cell.length_a   1.000
_cell.length_b   1.000
_cell.length_c   1.000
_cell.angle_alpha   90.00
_cell.angle_beta   90.00
_cell.angle_gamma   90.00
#
_symmetry.space_group_name_H-M   'P 1'
#
loop_
_entity.id
_entity.type
_entity.pdbx_description
1 polymer ?
#
loop_
_entity_poly.entity_id
_entity_poly.type
_entity_poly.pdbx_seq_one_letter_code
_entity_poly.pdbx_strand_id
1 'polypeptide(L)'
;MRFAQPSALSRFSALTRDWFTSTFAAPTAAQASAWAAIADGDNTLVIAPTGSGKTLAAFLWALDSLAGSEPMSERPAATRVLYVSPLKALAVDVERNLRTPLAGLTRLAERQGLPAPQIRVGVRSGDTPPALRRQLVSQPPDVLITTPESLFLMLTSAARQTLTGVQTVIIDEIHAIAATKRGAHLALSLERLDDLSSRRRAQRIGLSATVRPPEELARFLSGQSPTTIVAPPAAKTVELSVQVPVPDMANLTDNTIWPDVEARLVDLIESHNSTIVFANSRRLAERLTARLNEIHAARCGIELAPDTNQQVAGGAPAHIMGSGQTFGAPPVLARAHHGSISKEQRAVVEEDLKRGQLKAVVATSSLELGIDMGAVDLVIQVQAPPSVASGLQRIGRAGHQVGEISRGVLFPKHRTDLLGCAVSVQRMLAGEIETMRVPANPLDILAQHTVAAAALEPLDADAWFDTVRRAAPFATLPRSLFEATLDLLSGKYPSTEFAELRPRLVYDRDTGTLTARPGAQRLAVTSGGAIPDRGLFAVYLATERPSRVGELDEEMVYESXXXXXXXXXXXXXXXXXXXXXXXXXXXXXXXXXXXXXXXXXTTGCW
;
A
#
# COMPACT_ATOMS: atom_id res chain seq x y z
N MET A 1 -9.37 6.12 -47.47
CA MET A 1 -10.49 6.16 -46.50
C MET A 1 -9.99 5.72 -45.16
N ARG A 2 -9.82 6.64 -44.19
CA ARG A 2 -9.56 6.25 -42.79
C ARG A 2 -10.91 5.80 -42.22
N PHE A 3 -11.08 4.50 -42.03
CA PHE A 3 -12.22 4.02 -41.24
C PHE A 3 -12.14 4.70 -39.87
N ALA A 4 -13.15 5.49 -39.55
CA ALA A 4 -13.23 6.06 -38.21
C ALA A 4 -13.26 4.89 -37.22
N GLN A 5 -12.26 4.82 -36.36
CA GLN A 5 -12.29 3.82 -35.29
C GLN A 5 -13.56 4.07 -34.46
N PRO A 6 -14.32 3.01 -34.15
CA PRO A 6 -15.50 3.21 -33.32
C PRO A 6 -15.09 3.93 -32.03
N SER A 7 -15.90 4.89 -31.64
CA SER A 7 -15.68 5.64 -30.41
C SER A 7 -15.47 4.64 -29.27
N ALA A 8 -14.46 4.89 -28.42
CA ALA A 8 -14.19 4.03 -27.27
C ALA A 8 -15.44 3.83 -26.38
N LEU A 9 -16.36 4.79 -26.44
CA LEU A 9 -17.61 4.75 -25.68
C LEU A 9 -18.68 3.87 -26.33
N SER A 10 -18.53 3.45 -27.60
CA SER A 10 -19.55 2.66 -28.31
C SER A 10 -19.80 1.27 -27.69
N ARG A 11 -18.85 0.79 -26.87
CA ARG A 11 -18.95 -0.50 -26.18
C ARG A 11 -19.85 -0.45 -24.93
N PHE A 12 -20.12 0.76 -24.42
CA PHE A 12 -20.93 0.97 -23.20
C PHE A 12 -22.40 1.06 -23.52
N SER A 13 -23.24 0.78 -22.51
CA SER A 13 -24.68 1.01 -22.57
C SER A 13 -24.97 2.50 -22.85
N ALA A 14 -26.17 2.78 -23.37
CA ALA A 14 -26.59 4.16 -23.62
C ALA A 14 -26.49 5.02 -22.35
N LEU A 15 -26.95 4.48 -21.22
CA LEU A 15 -26.94 5.19 -19.94
C LEU A 15 -25.51 5.62 -19.53
N THR A 16 -24.56 4.68 -19.60
CA THR A 16 -23.17 4.96 -19.19
C THR A 16 -22.49 5.92 -20.16
N ARG A 17 -22.76 5.76 -21.45
CA ARG A 17 -22.24 6.67 -22.49
C ARG A 17 -22.73 8.10 -22.29
N ASP A 18 -24.04 8.27 -22.05
CA ASP A 18 -24.67 9.58 -21.84
C ASP A 18 -24.14 10.23 -20.55
N TRP A 19 -23.99 9.44 -19.49
CA TRP A 19 -23.40 9.92 -18.23
C TRP A 19 -21.97 10.40 -18.45
N PHE A 20 -21.15 9.60 -19.13
CA PHE A 20 -19.75 9.94 -19.35
C PHE A 20 -19.61 11.24 -20.17
N THR A 21 -20.37 11.35 -21.28
CA THR A 21 -20.28 12.53 -22.16
C THR A 21 -20.85 13.79 -21.50
N SER A 22 -21.75 13.65 -20.51
CA SER A 22 -22.25 14.79 -19.74
C SER A 22 -21.28 15.23 -18.64
N THR A 23 -20.33 14.37 -18.27
CA THR A 23 -19.43 14.61 -17.13
C THR A 23 -18.01 14.96 -17.59
N PHE A 24 -17.54 14.35 -18.67
CA PHE A 24 -16.17 14.49 -19.16
C PHE A 24 -16.16 14.91 -20.64
N ALA A 25 -15.20 15.73 -20.99
CA ALA A 25 -15.05 16.22 -22.38
C ALA A 25 -14.71 15.09 -23.37
N ALA A 26 -13.82 14.16 -22.95
CA ALA A 26 -13.40 13.00 -23.76
C ALA A 26 -12.69 11.97 -22.88
N PRO A 27 -12.68 10.70 -23.33
CA PRO A 27 -11.85 9.70 -22.66
C PRO A 27 -10.36 10.03 -22.77
N THR A 28 -9.59 9.71 -21.73
CA THR A 28 -8.12 9.75 -21.84
C THR A 28 -7.64 8.61 -22.75
N ALA A 29 -6.41 8.72 -23.25
CA ALA A 29 -5.80 7.66 -24.06
C ALA A 29 -5.77 6.31 -23.32
N ALA A 30 -5.49 6.36 -22.01
CA ALA A 30 -5.48 5.16 -21.17
C ALA A 30 -6.87 4.53 -21.05
N GLN A 31 -7.91 5.35 -20.88
CA GLN A 31 -9.29 4.87 -20.80
C GLN A 31 -9.73 4.25 -22.13
N ALA A 32 -9.52 4.96 -23.23
CA ALA A 32 -9.97 4.49 -24.55
C ALA A 32 -9.35 3.14 -24.92
N SER A 33 -8.05 3.00 -24.71
CA SER A 33 -7.33 1.75 -25.02
C SER A 33 -7.70 0.62 -24.04
N ALA A 34 -7.84 0.93 -22.75
CA ALA A 34 -8.21 -0.06 -21.74
C ALA A 34 -9.61 -0.63 -21.99
N TRP A 35 -10.58 0.25 -22.30
CA TRP A 35 -11.97 -0.22 -22.54
C TRP A 35 -12.07 -1.16 -23.72
N ALA A 36 -11.27 -0.98 -24.75
CA ALA A 36 -11.27 -1.90 -25.90
C ALA A 36 -10.86 -3.32 -25.44
N ALA A 37 -9.72 -3.43 -24.76
CA ALA A 37 -9.21 -4.73 -24.28
C ALA A 37 -10.14 -5.36 -23.23
N ILE A 38 -10.61 -4.56 -22.27
CA ILE A 38 -11.47 -5.04 -21.18
C ILE A 38 -12.81 -5.56 -21.76
N ALA A 39 -13.40 -4.84 -22.73
CA ALA A 39 -14.66 -5.22 -23.36
C ALA A 39 -14.54 -6.50 -24.19
N ASP A 40 -13.36 -6.77 -24.75
CA ASP A 40 -13.08 -8.01 -25.49
C ASP A 40 -12.88 -9.21 -24.55
N GLY A 41 -12.84 -8.96 -23.23
CA GLY A 41 -12.69 -10.01 -22.21
C GLY A 41 -11.25 -10.34 -21.86
N ASP A 42 -10.30 -9.54 -22.35
CA ASP A 42 -8.88 -9.77 -22.09
C ASP A 42 -8.52 -9.47 -20.63
N ASN A 43 -7.63 -10.26 -20.05
CA ASN A 43 -6.88 -9.78 -18.89
C ASN A 43 -6.09 -8.56 -19.36
N THR A 44 -6.17 -7.46 -18.62
CA THR A 44 -5.67 -6.17 -19.10
C THR A 44 -4.78 -5.52 -18.04
N LEU A 45 -3.55 -5.16 -18.42
CA LEU A 45 -2.66 -4.38 -17.56
C LEU A 45 -2.60 -2.94 -18.09
N VAL A 46 -3.11 -2.00 -17.30
CA VAL A 46 -3.14 -0.57 -17.66
C VAL A 46 -1.99 0.13 -16.96
N ILE A 47 -1.03 0.60 -17.73
CA ILE A 47 0.15 1.32 -17.24
C ILE A 47 0.04 2.79 -17.66
N ALA A 48 -0.13 3.68 -16.68
CA ALA A 48 -0.25 5.10 -16.96
C ALA A 48 0.05 5.90 -15.68
N PRO A 49 0.50 7.16 -15.79
CA PRO A 49 0.80 7.97 -14.59
C PRO A 49 -0.44 8.24 -13.74
N THR A 50 -0.22 8.70 -12.52
CA THR A 50 -1.30 9.16 -11.65
C THR A 50 -2.04 10.32 -12.31
N GLY A 51 -3.36 10.41 -12.10
CA GLY A 51 -4.19 11.42 -12.72
C GLY A 51 -4.69 11.08 -14.13
N SER A 52 -4.24 9.96 -14.73
CA SER A 52 -4.62 9.56 -16.10
C SER A 52 -6.02 8.92 -16.21
N GLY A 53 -6.73 8.74 -15.08
CA GLY A 53 -8.06 8.15 -15.08
C GLY A 53 -8.10 6.63 -15.08
N LYS A 54 -6.99 5.97 -14.69
CA LYS A 54 -6.88 4.48 -14.63
C LYS A 54 -8.00 3.83 -13.81
N THR A 55 -8.26 4.36 -12.62
CA THR A 55 -9.26 3.78 -11.72
C THR A 55 -10.64 3.78 -12.36
N LEU A 56 -11.03 4.91 -12.99
CA LEU A 56 -12.31 4.98 -13.71
C LEU A 56 -12.30 4.05 -14.92
N ALA A 57 -11.16 3.86 -15.59
CA ALA A 57 -11.06 2.92 -16.74
C ALA A 57 -11.47 1.50 -16.31
N ALA A 58 -10.98 1.01 -15.19
CA ALA A 58 -11.33 -0.32 -14.70
C ALA A 58 -12.78 -0.38 -14.17
N PHE A 59 -13.19 0.62 -13.37
CA PHE A 59 -14.49 0.59 -12.70
C PHE A 59 -15.67 0.85 -13.65
N LEU A 60 -15.53 1.77 -14.59
CA LEU A 60 -16.69 2.15 -15.43
C LEU A 60 -17.23 0.96 -16.19
N TRP A 61 -16.34 0.12 -16.75
CA TRP A 61 -16.75 -1.11 -17.43
C TRP A 61 -17.45 -2.08 -16.47
N ALA A 62 -16.89 -2.26 -15.28
CA ALA A 62 -17.49 -3.14 -14.26
C ALA A 62 -18.87 -2.63 -13.83
N LEU A 63 -19.02 -1.30 -13.63
CA LEU A 63 -20.30 -0.70 -13.25
C LEU A 63 -21.33 -0.84 -14.37
N ASP A 64 -20.93 -0.64 -15.62
CA ASP A 64 -21.81 -0.79 -16.79
C ASP A 64 -22.32 -2.23 -16.91
N SER A 65 -21.43 -3.20 -16.74
CA SER A 65 -21.78 -4.63 -16.77
C SER A 65 -22.76 -5.00 -15.65
N LEU A 66 -22.55 -4.43 -14.45
CA LEU A 66 -23.44 -4.66 -13.31
C LEU A 66 -24.79 -3.97 -13.50
N ALA A 67 -24.80 -2.77 -14.10
CA ALA A 67 -26.03 -2.00 -14.36
C ALA A 67 -26.95 -2.70 -15.37
N GLY A 68 -26.36 -3.40 -16.33
CA GLY A 68 -27.10 -4.18 -17.32
C GLY A 68 -27.55 -5.55 -16.88
N SER A 69 -27.21 -5.96 -15.64
CA SER A 69 -27.54 -7.29 -15.13
C SER A 69 -28.97 -7.37 -14.57
N GLU A 70 -29.43 -8.61 -14.32
CA GLU A 70 -30.74 -8.91 -13.71
C GLU A 70 -30.96 -8.13 -12.39
N PRO A 71 -32.21 -7.86 -12.02
CA PRO A 71 -32.53 -7.21 -10.75
C PRO A 71 -31.90 -7.95 -9.55
N MET A 72 -31.55 -7.21 -8.54
CA MET A 72 -30.85 -7.73 -7.33
C MET A 72 -31.62 -8.87 -6.64
N SER A 73 -32.94 -8.84 -6.70
CA SER A 73 -33.81 -9.87 -6.11
C SER A 73 -33.68 -11.24 -6.81
N GLU A 74 -33.20 -11.26 -8.05
CA GLU A 74 -33.08 -12.47 -8.86
C GLU A 74 -31.65 -12.99 -8.97
N ARG A 75 -30.67 -12.23 -8.43
CA ARG A 75 -29.25 -12.61 -8.50
C ARG A 75 -28.83 -13.50 -7.34
N PRO A 76 -27.93 -14.46 -7.59
CA PRO A 76 -27.28 -15.15 -6.47
C PRO A 76 -26.57 -14.16 -5.54
N ALA A 77 -26.63 -14.43 -4.25
CA ALA A 77 -26.00 -13.58 -3.23
C ALA A 77 -24.48 -13.81 -3.21
N ALA A 78 -23.78 -13.20 -4.16
CA ALA A 78 -22.32 -13.33 -4.31
C ALA A 78 -21.71 -12.04 -4.87
N THR A 79 -20.47 -11.77 -4.50
CA THR A 79 -19.67 -10.70 -5.07
C THR A 79 -19.34 -11.01 -6.53
N ARG A 80 -19.45 -10.01 -7.39
CA ARG A 80 -19.19 -10.15 -8.83
C ARG A 80 -17.92 -9.41 -9.26
N VAL A 81 -17.60 -8.31 -8.61
CA VAL A 81 -16.39 -7.51 -8.87
C VAL A 81 -15.57 -7.44 -7.58
N LEU A 82 -14.34 -7.92 -7.66
CA LEU A 82 -13.41 -7.87 -6.54
C LEU A 82 -12.33 -6.81 -6.84
N TYR A 83 -12.22 -5.80 -5.99
CA TYR A 83 -11.17 -4.78 -6.11
C TYR A 83 -10.16 -5.00 -4.99
N VAL A 84 -8.91 -5.24 -5.37
CA VAL A 84 -7.82 -5.49 -4.42
C VAL A 84 -6.91 -4.28 -4.37
N SER A 85 -6.85 -3.64 -3.21
CA SER A 85 -6.00 -2.48 -2.97
C SER A 85 -4.80 -2.88 -2.11
N PRO A 86 -3.59 -2.42 -2.44
CA PRO A 86 -2.42 -2.71 -1.60
C PRO A 86 -2.45 -2.02 -0.24
N LEU A 87 -3.22 -0.94 -0.10
CA LEU A 87 -3.29 -0.14 1.13
C LEU A 87 -4.74 0.01 1.60
N LYS A 88 -4.95 -0.03 2.93
CA LYS A 88 -6.26 0.18 3.55
C LYS A 88 -6.80 1.58 3.28
N ALA A 89 -5.94 2.60 3.32
CA ALA A 89 -6.34 3.99 3.07
C ALA A 89 -6.86 4.15 1.63
N LEU A 90 -6.13 3.60 0.68
CA LEU A 90 -6.52 3.62 -0.73
C LEU A 90 -7.88 2.91 -0.95
N ALA A 91 -8.13 1.82 -0.23
CA ALA A 91 -9.41 1.10 -0.33
C ALA A 91 -10.60 1.98 0.08
N VAL A 92 -10.43 2.81 1.11
CA VAL A 92 -11.46 3.74 1.59
C VAL A 92 -11.66 4.88 0.58
N ASP A 93 -10.57 5.41 0.04
CA ASP A 93 -10.60 6.50 -0.93
C ASP A 93 -11.31 6.06 -2.22
N VAL A 94 -11.01 4.86 -2.69
CA VAL A 94 -11.66 4.28 -3.87
C VAL A 94 -13.17 4.09 -3.65
N GLU A 95 -13.58 3.65 -2.45
CA GLU A 95 -15.01 3.51 -2.13
C GLU A 95 -15.72 4.87 -2.23
N ARG A 96 -15.09 5.93 -1.72
CA ARG A 96 -15.64 7.29 -1.83
C ARG A 96 -15.73 7.73 -3.29
N ASN A 97 -14.67 7.48 -4.06
CA ASN A 97 -14.60 7.89 -5.46
C ASN A 97 -15.62 7.16 -6.34
N LEU A 98 -16.01 5.92 -5.97
CA LEU A 98 -17.06 5.18 -6.68
C LEU A 98 -18.46 5.75 -6.45
N ARG A 99 -18.69 6.48 -5.38
CA ARG A 99 -20.00 7.06 -5.08
C ARG A 99 -20.44 8.07 -6.14
N THR A 100 -19.50 8.83 -6.71
CA THR A 100 -19.78 9.85 -7.71
C THR A 100 -20.34 9.25 -9.01
N PRO A 101 -19.66 8.31 -9.68
CA PRO A 101 -20.24 7.71 -10.88
C PRO A 101 -21.53 6.92 -10.59
N LEU A 102 -21.63 6.23 -9.45
CA LEU A 102 -22.87 5.52 -9.10
C LEU A 102 -24.05 6.46 -8.95
N ALA A 103 -23.88 7.55 -8.19
CA ALA A 103 -24.93 8.57 -8.02
C ALA A 103 -25.26 9.24 -9.35
N GLY A 104 -24.26 9.48 -10.18
CA GLY A 104 -24.44 10.06 -11.51
C GLY A 104 -25.29 9.18 -12.42
N LEU A 105 -24.97 7.90 -12.49
CA LEU A 105 -25.73 6.91 -13.29
C LEU A 105 -27.16 6.78 -12.76
N THR A 106 -27.34 6.71 -11.44
CA THR A 106 -28.67 6.63 -10.82
C THR A 106 -29.53 7.83 -11.19
N ARG A 107 -29.02 9.05 -11.00
CA ARG A 107 -29.75 10.28 -11.33
C ARG A 107 -30.10 10.40 -12.80
N LEU A 108 -29.20 9.96 -13.67
CA LEU A 108 -29.44 10.00 -15.11
C LEU A 108 -30.51 8.98 -15.51
N ALA A 109 -30.45 7.76 -14.96
CA ALA A 109 -31.47 6.73 -15.20
C ALA A 109 -32.85 7.25 -14.79
N GLU A 110 -32.97 7.83 -13.59
CA GLU A 110 -34.21 8.41 -13.09
C GLU A 110 -34.76 9.50 -14.04
N ARG A 111 -33.87 10.39 -14.52
CA ARG A 111 -34.26 11.45 -15.47
C ARG A 111 -34.74 10.88 -16.81
N GLN A 112 -34.18 9.77 -17.23
CA GLN A 112 -34.55 9.11 -18.49
C GLN A 112 -35.73 8.14 -18.34
N GLY A 113 -36.28 8.00 -17.13
CA GLY A 113 -37.36 7.05 -16.86
C GLY A 113 -36.92 5.59 -16.93
N LEU A 114 -35.63 5.34 -16.72
CA LEU A 114 -35.05 4.00 -16.74
C LEU A 114 -34.91 3.45 -15.31
N PRO A 115 -34.91 2.13 -15.12
CA PRO A 115 -34.61 1.54 -13.81
C PRO A 115 -33.23 2.00 -13.33
N ALA A 116 -33.17 2.52 -12.11
CA ALA A 116 -31.90 2.95 -11.52
C ALA A 116 -31.02 1.73 -11.21
N PRO A 117 -29.73 1.76 -11.57
CA PRO A 117 -28.82 0.66 -11.24
C PRO A 117 -28.72 0.43 -9.73
N GLN A 118 -28.95 -0.80 -9.29
CA GLN A 118 -28.87 -1.19 -7.89
C GLN A 118 -27.56 -1.94 -7.66
N ILE A 119 -26.48 -1.21 -7.40
CA ILE A 119 -25.13 -1.75 -7.21
C ILE A 119 -24.68 -1.47 -5.77
N ARG A 120 -24.45 -2.52 -5.01
CA ARG A 120 -23.93 -2.42 -3.64
C ARG A 120 -22.41 -2.50 -3.63
N VAL A 121 -21.78 -1.56 -2.94
CA VAL A 121 -20.32 -1.53 -2.73
C VAL A 121 -20.05 -1.79 -1.25
N GLY A 122 -19.06 -2.62 -0.96
CA GLY A 122 -18.63 -2.90 0.41
C GLY A 122 -17.12 -2.91 0.52
N VAL A 123 -16.61 -2.54 1.70
CA VAL A 123 -15.16 -2.55 1.98
C VAL A 123 -14.88 -3.55 3.09
N ARG A 124 -13.94 -4.49 2.83
CA ARG A 124 -13.47 -5.44 3.84
C ARG A 124 -11.95 -5.40 3.92
N SER A 125 -11.45 -4.90 5.04
CA SER A 125 -10.02 -4.81 5.33
C SER A 125 -9.77 -5.30 6.77
N GLY A 126 -8.52 -5.21 7.20
CA GLY A 126 -8.16 -5.53 8.58
C GLY A 126 -8.88 -4.65 9.62
N ASP A 127 -9.28 -3.44 9.20
CA ASP A 127 -9.93 -2.46 10.08
C ASP A 127 -11.45 -2.59 10.12
N THR A 128 -12.05 -3.43 9.26
CA THR A 128 -13.51 -3.60 9.20
C THR A 128 -14.03 -4.26 10.50
N PRO A 129 -14.97 -3.63 11.21
CA PRO A 129 -15.50 -4.18 12.46
C PRO A 129 -16.14 -5.56 12.28
N PRO A 130 -16.12 -6.43 13.30
CA PRO A 130 -16.68 -7.79 13.20
C PRO A 130 -18.15 -7.83 12.79
N ALA A 131 -18.97 -6.91 13.26
CA ALA A 131 -20.40 -6.85 12.89
C ALA A 131 -20.56 -6.61 11.38
N LEU A 132 -19.79 -5.66 10.83
CA LEU A 132 -19.82 -5.37 9.39
C LEU A 132 -19.26 -6.54 8.56
N ARG A 133 -18.23 -7.23 9.08
CA ARG A 133 -17.71 -8.44 8.38
C ARG A 133 -18.80 -9.52 8.27
N ARG A 134 -19.60 -9.73 9.33
CA ARG A 134 -20.72 -10.68 9.30
C ARG A 134 -21.80 -10.24 8.30
N GLN A 135 -22.10 -8.93 8.28
CA GLN A 135 -23.06 -8.37 7.32
C GLN A 135 -22.61 -8.61 5.87
N LEU A 136 -21.33 -8.37 5.56
CA LEU A 136 -20.76 -8.58 4.23
C LEU A 136 -20.83 -10.06 3.79
N VAL A 137 -20.89 -11.01 4.73
CA VAL A 137 -21.06 -12.42 4.43
C VAL A 137 -22.53 -12.76 4.20
N SER A 138 -23.44 -12.24 5.05
CA SER A 138 -24.88 -12.53 4.90
C SER A 138 -25.50 -11.77 3.72
N GLN A 139 -24.94 -10.61 3.37
CA GLN A 139 -25.43 -9.77 2.27
C GLN A 139 -24.22 -9.32 1.43
N PRO A 140 -23.64 -10.22 0.61
CA PRO A 140 -22.46 -9.87 -0.18
C PRO A 140 -22.73 -8.66 -1.11
N PRO A 141 -21.80 -7.71 -1.18
CA PRO A 141 -21.95 -6.59 -2.12
C PRO A 141 -21.59 -7.05 -3.54
N ASP A 142 -22.12 -6.37 -4.55
CA ASP A 142 -21.79 -6.61 -5.95
C ASP A 142 -20.29 -6.29 -6.21
N VAL A 143 -19.81 -5.17 -5.62
CA VAL A 143 -18.40 -4.75 -5.68
C VAL A 143 -17.81 -4.83 -4.27
N LEU A 144 -16.83 -5.70 -4.09
CA LEU A 144 -16.12 -5.83 -2.82
C LEU A 144 -14.70 -5.25 -2.96
N ILE A 145 -14.41 -4.23 -2.18
CA ILE A 145 -13.08 -3.62 -2.09
C ILE A 145 -12.35 -4.25 -0.90
N THR A 146 -11.15 -4.78 -1.12
CA THR A 146 -10.43 -5.53 -0.10
C THR A 146 -8.91 -5.34 -0.19
N THR A 147 -8.15 -5.95 0.73
CA THR A 147 -6.69 -6.00 0.70
C THR A 147 -6.24 -7.46 0.49
N PRO A 148 -4.98 -7.69 0.06
CA PRO A 148 -4.48 -9.06 -0.14
C PRO A 148 -4.67 -9.96 1.09
N GLU A 149 -4.39 -9.44 2.28
CA GLU A 149 -4.51 -10.20 3.53
C GLU A 149 -5.98 -10.56 3.83
N SER A 150 -6.89 -9.61 3.58
CA SER A 150 -8.32 -9.85 3.80
C SER A 150 -8.90 -10.85 2.81
N LEU A 151 -8.43 -10.82 1.56
CA LEU A 151 -8.80 -11.81 0.55
C LEU A 151 -8.37 -13.21 1.01
N PHE A 152 -7.11 -13.37 1.43
CA PHE A 152 -6.61 -14.64 1.95
C PHE A 152 -7.48 -15.15 3.10
N LEU A 153 -7.81 -14.28 4.06
CA LEU A 153 -8.66 -14.63 5.21
C LEU A 153 -10.07 -15.05 4.77
N MET A 154 -10.63 -14.40 3.76
CA MET A 154 -11.93 -14.83 3.18
C MET A 154 -11.81 -16.21 2.55
N LEU A 155 -10.77 -16.43 1.76
CA LEU A 155 -10.52 -17.72 1.10
C LEU A 155 -10.24 -18.86 2.09
N THR A 156 -9.91 -18.53 3.34
CA THR A 156 -9.54 -19.49 4.39
C THR A 156 -10.69 -19.67 5.42
N SER A 157 -11.89 -19.18 5.08
CA SER A 157 -13.05 -19.24 5.96
C SER A 157 -14.34 -19.46 5.17
N ALA A 158 -15.47 -19.64 5.87
CA ALA A 158 -16.78 -19.78 5.24
C ALA A 158 -17.12 -18.59 4.33
N ALA A 159 -16.48 -17.44 4.54
CA ALA A 159 -16.68 -16.25 3.67
C ALA A 159 -16.29 -16.52 2.21
N ARG A 160 -15.52 -17.58 1.92
CA ARG A 160 -15.16 -17.95 0.53
C ARG A 160 -16.39 -18.13 -0.37
N GLN A 161 -17.52 -18.55 0.22
CA GLN A 161 -18.76 -18.78 -0.54
C GLN A 161 -19.29 -17.48 -1.18
N THR A 162 -19.02 -16.32 -0.57
CA THR A 162 -19.43 -15.03 -1.14
C THR A 162 -18.62 -14.65 -2.39
N LEU A 163 -17.50 -15.33 -2.64
CA LEU A 163 -16.60 -15.03 -3.75
C LEU A 163 -16.80 -15.93 -4.97
N THR A 164 -17.69 -16.93 -4.89
CA THR A 164 -17.92 -17.90 -5.98
C THR A 164 -18.47 -17.25 -7.25
N GLY A 165 -19.06 -16.05 -7.14
CA GLY A 165 -19.63 -15.30 -8.26
C GLY A 165 -18.69 -14.29 -8.90
N VAL A 166 -17.43 -14.19 -8.46
CA VAL A 166 -16.50 -13.18 -8.95
C VAL A 166 -16.21 -13.39 -10.44
N GLN A 167 -16.47 -12.35 -11.22
CA GLN A 167 -16.28 -12.33 -12.68
C GLN A 167 -15.12 -11.43 -13.09
N THR A 168 -14.87 -10.40 -12.30
CA THR A 168 -13.80 -9.42 -12.58
C THR A 168 -13.00 -9.16 -11.30
N VAL A 169 -11.68 -9.22 -11.41
CA VAL A 169 -10.75 -8.82 -10.35
C VAL A 169 -9.97 -7.59 -10.83
N ILE A 170 -10.06 -6.50 -10.08
CA ILE A 170 -9.27 -5.29 -10.33
C ILE A 170 -8.18 -5.21 -9.26
N ILE A 171 -6.92 -5.11 -9.66
CA ILE A 171 -5.78 -4.99 -8.74
C ILE A 171 -5.16 -3.61 -8.93
N ASP A 172 -5.33 -2.76 -7.92
CA ASP A 172 -4.82 -1.40 -8.00
C ASP A 172 -3.38 -1.31 -7.52
N GLU A 173 -2.64 -0.35 -8.07
CA GLU A 173 -1.22 -0.11 -7.77
C GLU A 173 -0.43 -1.43 -7.69
N ILE A 174 -0.70 -2.33 -8.64
CA ILE A 174 -0.18 -3.70 -8.65
C ILE A 174 1.36 -3.74 -8.57
N HIS A 175 2.03 -2.72 -9.13
CA HIS A 175 3.49 -2.59 -9.09
C HIS A 175 4.03 -2.46 -7.66
N ALA A 176 3.25 -1.93 -6.73
CA ALA A 176 3.69 -1.72 -5.35
C ALA A 176 3.85 -3.03 -4.57
N ILE A 177 3.23 -4.11 -5.04
CA ILE A 177 3.27 -5.40 -4.33
C ILE A 177 3.92 -6.52 -5.16
N ALA A 178 3.89 -6.44 -6.48
CA ALA A 178 4.30 -7.55 -7.36
C ALA A 178 5.71 -8.08 -7.08
N ALA A 179 6.66 -7.19 -6.72
CA ALA A 179 8.05 -7.54 -6.46
C ALA A 179 8.30 -7.99 -5.00
N THR A 180 7.25 -8.30 -4.24
CA THR A 180 7.35 -8.63 -2.82
C THR A 180 6.72 -9.99 -2.51
N LYS A 181 7.04 -10.58 -1.34
CA LYS A 181 6.34 -11.77 -0.84
C LYS A 181 4.84 -11.53 -0.72
N ARG A 182 4.43 -10.31 -0.38
CA ARG A 182 3.01 -9.92 -0.30
C ARG A 182 2.32 -10.06 -1.65
N GLY A 183 3.04 -9.76 -2.74
CA GLY A 183 2.57 -10.00 -4.11
C GLY A 183 2.44 -11.49 -4.40
N ALA A 184 3.44 -12.29 -4.06
CA ALA A 184 3.38 -13.74 -4.26
C ALA A 184 2.19 -14.36 -3.51
N HIS A 185 1.92 -13.87 -2.30
CA HIS A 185 0.77 -14.25 -1.48
C HIS A 185 -0.55 -13.90 -2.20
N LEU A 186 -0.65 -12.69 -2.79
CA LEU A 186 -1.82 -12.29 -3.57
C LEU A 186 -1.96 -13.16 -4.83
N ALA A 187 -0.88 -13.38 -5.58
CA ALA A 187 -0.92 -14.16 -6.82
C ALA A 187 -1.49 -15.57 -6.56
N LEU A 188 -1.06 -16.22 -5.49
CA LEU A 188 -1.59 -17.54 -5.13
C LEU A 188 -3.02 -17.47 -4.60
N SER A 189 -3.41 -16.40 -3.92
CA SER A 189 -4.79 -16.15 -3.51
C SER A 189 -5.71 -16.05 -4.74
N LEU A 190 -5.25 -15.43 -5.83
CA LEU A 190 -6.03 -15.29 -7.06
C LEU A 190 -6.25 -16.64 -7.75
N GLU A 191 -5.26 -17.55 -7.72
CA GLU A 191 -5.45 -18.90 -8.29
C GLU A 191 -6.45 -19.70 -7.44
N ARG A 192 -6.38 -19.57 -6.10
CA ARG A 192 -7.36 -20.18 -5.19
C ARG A 192 -8.77 -19.61 -5.41
N LEU A 193 -8.86 -18.32 -5.74
CA LEU A 193 -10.16 -17.67 -6.07
C LEU A 193 -10.75 -18.28 -7.35
N ASP A 194 -9.92 -18.45 -8.37
CA ASP A 194 -10.39 -19.03 -9.64
C ASP A 194 -10.87 -20.48 -9.45
N ASP A 195 -10.23 -21.24 -8.54
CA ASP A 195 -10.64 -22.63 -8.26
C ASP A 195 -12.00 -22.71 -7.53
N LEU A 196 -12.48 -21.62 -6.92
CA LEU A 196 -13.84 -21.59 -6.33
C LEU A 196 -14.92 -21.48 -7.40
N SER A 197 -14.58 -20.97 -8.59
CA SER A 197 -15.56 -20.77 -9.65
C SER A 197 -15.66 -22.02 -10.52
N SER A 198 -16.87 -22.57 -10.63
CA SER A 198 -17.12 -23.74 -11.49
C SER A 198 -17.30 -23.37 -12.98
N ARG A 199 -17.35 -22.08 -13.31
CA ARG A 199 -17.73 -21.63 -14.66
C ARG A 199 -16.56 -21.12 -15.49
N ARG A 200 -15.87 -20.09 -15.03
CA ARG A 200 -14.81 -19.43 -15.78
C ARG A 200 -13.90 -18.68 -14.83
N ARG A 201 -12.62 -18.61 -15.15
CA ARG A 201 -11.68 -17.75 -14.43
C ARG A 201 -12.10 -16.30 -14.53
N ALA A 202 -11.94 -15.55 -13.46
CA ALA A 202 -12.25 -14.13 -13.43
C ALA A 202 -11.31 -13.36 -14.36
N GLN A 203 -11.87 -12.40 -15.09
CA GLN A 203 -11.06 -11.43 -15.86
C GLN A 203 -10.24 -10.58 -14.89
N ARG A 204 -8.94 -10.46 -15.13
CA ARG A 204 -8.02 -9.72 -14.25
C ARG A 204 -7.61 -8.41 -14.90
N ILE A 205 -7.81 -7.30 -14.19
CA ILE A 205 -7.46 -5.94 -14.63
C ILE A 205 -6.45 -5.39 -13.64
N GLY A 206 -5.23 -5.12 -14.09
CA GLY A 206 -4.17 -4.54 -13.25
C GLY A 206 -3.99 -3.06 -13.55
N LEU A 207 -3.93 -2.22 -12.53
CA LEU A 207 -3.67 -0.79 -12.66
C LEU A 207 -2.30 -0.49 -12.09
N SER A 208 -1.46 0.18 -12.86
CA SER A 208 -0.07 0.39 -12.50
C SER A 208 0.43 1.78 -12.91
N ALA A 209 1.35 2.32 -12.12
CA ALA A 209 2.27 3.35 -12.59
C ALA A 209 3.29 2.72 -13.55
N THR A 210 4.21 3.53 -14.08
CA THR A 210 5.26 3.04 -14.99
C THR A 210 6.10 1.96 -14.30
N VAL A 211 6.34 0.86 -15.02
CA VAL A 211 7.15 -0.28 -14.56
C VAL A 211 8.04 -0.78 -15.70
N ARG A 212 9.10 -1.49 -15.36
CA ARG A 212 10.02 -2.08 -16.33
C ARG A 212 10.52 -3.44 -15.85
N PRO A 213 10.41 -4.52 -16.63
CA PRO A 213 9.64 -4.59 -17.89
C PRO A 213 8.14 -4.79 -17.61
N PRO A 214 7.24 -4.26 -18.43
CA PRO A 214 5.80 -4.43 -18.22
C PRO A 214 5.33 -5.88 -18.35
N GLU A 215 6.04 -6.69 -19.14
CA GLU A 215 5.73 -8.10 -19.33
C GLU A 215 5.83 -8.91 -18.03
N GLU A 216 6.76 -8.52 -17.16
CA GLU A 216 6.91 -9.17 -15.84
C GLU A 216 5.67 -8.94 -14.97
N LEU A 217 5.15 -7.71 -15.01
CA LEU A 217 3.94 -7.36 -14.27
C LEU A 217 2.70 -8.00 -14.90
N ALA A 218 2.65 -8.11 -16.23
CA ALA A 218 1.57 -8.79 -16.94
C ALA A 218 1.51 -10.28 -16.55
N ARG A 219 2.67 -10.93 -16.49
CA ARG A 219 2.77 -12.32 -16.01
C ARG A 219 2.33 -12.44 -14.55
N PHE A 220 2.72 -11.49 -13.71
CA PHE A 220 2.29 -11.46 -12.32
C PHE A 220 0.75 -11.39 -12.21
N LEU A 221 0.12 -10.53 -13.03
CA LEU A 221 -1.32 -10.31 -13.02
C LEU A 221 -2.11 -11.59 -13.33
N SER A 222 -1.74 -12.28 -14.40
CA SER A 222 -2.56 -13.34 -15.00
C SER A 222 -1.91 -14.73 -14.99
N GLY A 223 -0.73 -14.84 -14.39
CA GLY A 223 -0.02 -16.13 -14.36
C GLY A 223 0.31 -16.61 -15.77
N GLN A 224 -0.24 -17.76 -16.12
CA GLN A 224 -0.02 -18.38 -17.44
C GLN A 224 -0.99 -17.89 -18.51
N SER A 225 -2.02 -17.13 -18.14
CA SER A 225 -3.01 -16.61 -19.10
C SER A 225 -2.47 -15.38 -19.82
N PRO A 226 -2.86 -15.15 -21.09
CA PRO A 226 -2.42 -13.95 -21.81
C PRO A 226 -2.96 -12.68 -21.16
N THR A 227 -2.20 -11.60 -21.32
CA THR A 227 -2.56 -10.27 -20.78
C THR A 227 -2.28 -9.22 -21.85
N THR A 228 -3.27 -8.40 -22.15
CA THR A 228 -3.11 -7.24 -23.03
C THR A 228 -2.52 -6.08 -22.21
N ILE A 229 -1.37 -5.56 -22.66
CA ILE A 229 -0.69 -4.43 -22.00
C ILE A 229 -1.13 -3.15 -22.68
N VAL A 230 -1.77 -2.26 -21.91
CA VAL A 230 -2.21 -0.94 -22.35
C VAL A 230 -1.28 0.10 -21.70
N ALA A 231 -0.36 0.65 -22.48
CA ALA A 231 0.64 1.61 -22.01
C ALA A 231 0.75 2.78 -23.00
N PRO A 232 -0.27 3.65 -23.07
CA PRO A 232 -0.23 4.77 -24.01
C PRO A 232 0.89 5.74 -23.65
N PRO A 233 1.47 6.45 -24.63
CA PRO A 233 2.48 7.45 -24.34
C PRO A 233 1.99 8.44 -23.29
N ALA A 234 2.80 8.68 -22.27
CA ALA A 234 2.47 9.62 -21.22
C ALA A 234 2.76 11.05 -21.71
N ALA A 235 1.76 11.90 -21.60
CA ALA A 235 1.90 13.31 -21.99
C ALA A 235 2.18 14.21 -20.77
N LYS A 236 2.56 13.61 -19.62
CA LYS A 236 2.75 14.39 -18.39
C LYS A 236 4.12 15.08 -18.41
N THR A 237 4.10 16.39 -18.33
CA THR A 237 5.31 17.22 -18.24
C THR A 237 5.80 17.21 -16.80
N VAL A 238 7.10 16.99 -16.63
CA VAL A 238 7.74 16.98 -15.31
C VAL A 238 8.85 18.02 -15.30
N GLU A 239 8.83 18.92 -14.32
CA GLU A 239 9.87 19.95 -14.10
C GLU A 239 10.61 19.57 -12.80
N LEU A 240 11.89 19.20 -12.94
CA LEU A 240 12.71 18.77 -11.81
C LEU A 240 13.96 19.60 -11.70
N SER A 241 14.34 19.91 -10.46
CA SER A 241 15.61 20.60 -10.18
C SER A 241 16.25 20.02 -8.91
N VAL A 242 17.57 20.15 -8.83
CA VAL A 242 18.31 19.89 -7.60
C VAL A 242 18.76 21.23 -7.07
N GLN A 243 18.43 21.56 -5.82
CA GLN A 243 18.84 22.82 -5.19
C GLN A 243 19.84 22.55 -4.07
N VAL A 244 20.93 23.28 -4.10
CA VAL A 244 21.94 23.29 -3.05
C VAL A 244 21.93 24.71 -2.45
N PRO A 245 21.37 24.88 -1.24
CA PRO A 245 21.18 26.24 -0.69
C PRO A 245 22.43 26.86 -0.06
N VAL A 246 23.59 26.25 -0.29
CA VAL A 246 24.87 26.77 0.21
C VAL A 246 25.83 26.95 -0.97
N PRO A 247 26.72 27.95 -0.93
CA PRO A 247 27.68 28.14 -2.02
C PRO A 247 28.74 27.05 -2.12
N ASP A 248 29.09 26.43 -1.00
CA ASP A 248 30.11 25.37 -0.98
C ASP A 248 29.77 24.32 0.08
N MET A 249 29.43 23.10 -0.38
CA MET A 249 29.13 21.96 0.52
C MET A 249 30.39 21.38 1.20
N ALA A 250 31.59 21.79 0.77
CA ALA A 250 32.83 21.33 1.42
C ALA A 250 33.20 22.18 2.63
N ASN A 251 32.74 23.42 2.65
CA ASN A 251 33.09 24.40 3.69
C ASN A 251 31.81 24.99 4.30
N LEU A 252 31.11 24.19 5.08
CA LEU A 252 29.86 24.60 5.75
C LEU A 252 30.17 25.40 7.03
N THR A 253 29.47 26.49 7.28
CA THR A 253 29.66 27.39 8.40
C THR A 253 29.60 26.68 9.74
N ASP A 254 28.59 25.83 9.94
CA ASP A 254 28.38 25.10 11.21
C ASP A 254 28.57 23.57 11.03
N ASN A 255 29.38 23.17 10.06
CA ASN A 255 29.57 21.76 9.69
C ASN A 255 28.25 21.04 9.36
N THR A 256 27.20 21.80 9.01
CA THR A 256 25.90 21.23 8.67
C THR A 256 25.20 22.10 7.62
N ILE A 257 24.52 21.44 6.69
CA ILE A 257 23.74 22.12 5.65
C ILE A 257 22.29 22.40 6.10
N TRP A 258 21.90 21.83 7.25
CA TRP A 258 20.48 21.80 7.63
C TRP A 258 19.84 23.18 7.80
N PRO A 259 20.48 24.18 8.45
CA PRO A 259 19.84 25.50 8.60
C PRO A 259 19.48 26.13 7.25
N ASP A 260 20.37 26.01 6.26
CA ASP A 260 20.13 26.59 4.93
C ASP A 260 19.06 25.80 4.16
N VAL A 261 19.08 24.45 4.26
CA VAL A 261 18.04 23.60 3.66
C VAL A 261 16.69 23.94 4.30
N GLU A 262 16.60 23.96 5.63
CA GLU A 262 15.35 24.21 6.37
C GLU A 262 14.78 25.60 6.03
N ALA A 263 15.62 26.63 5.99
CA ALA A 263 15.21 28.00 5.60
C ALA A 263 14.66 28.01 4.16
N ARG A 264 15.38 27.36 3.23
CA ARG A 264 14.96 27.29 1.83
C ARG A 264 13.66 26.50 1.64
N LEU A 265 13.46 25.45 2.44
CA LEU A 265 12.19 24.70 2.43
C LEU A 265 11.03 25.62 2.83
N VAL A 266 11.20 26.43 3.89
CA VAL A 266 10.16 27.38 4.33
C VAL A 266 9.86 28.39 3.21
N ASP A 267 10.90 28.95 2.53
CA ASP A 267 10.69 29.87 1.39
C ASP A 267 9.80 29.23 0.31
N LEU A 268 10.11 27.99 -0.06
CA LEU A 268 9.36 27.27 -1.10
C LEU A 268 7.93 27.01 -0.65
N ILE A 269 7.72 26.57 0.59
CA ILE A 269 6.38 26.31 1.14
C ILE A 269 5.56 27.60 1.18
N GLU A 270 6.15 28.69 1.65
CA GLU A 270 5.45 30.00 1.75
C GLU A 270 5.06 30.54 0.38
N SER A 271 5.87 30.27 -0.66
CA SER A 271 5.63 30.74 -2.03
C SER A 271 4.64 29.88 -2.82
N HIS A 272 4.19 28.75 -2.28
CA HIS A 272 3.23 27.85 -2.92
C HIS A 272 1.97 27.70 -2.05
N ASN A 273 0.88 27.22 -2.64
CA ASN A 273 -0.39 27.01 -1.91
C ASN A 273 -0.40 25.68 -1.17
N SER A 274 0.17 24.64 -1.79
CA SER A 274 0.13 23.28 -1.26
C SER A 274 1.42 22.54 -1.63
N THR A 275 2.15 22.06 -0.62
CA THR A 275 3.44 21.40 -0.80
C THR A 275 3.49 20.07 -0.07
N ILE A 276 4.03 19.04 -0.72
CA ILE A 276 4.40 17.79 -0.03
C ILE A 276 5.93 17.73 0.05
N VAL A 277 6.46 17.56 1.25
CA VAL A 277 7.90 17.38 1.49
C VAL A 277 8.14 15.90 1.83
N PHE A 278 8.81 15.18 0.96
CA PHE A 278 9.13 13.77 1.19
C PHE A 278 10.46 13.61 1.90
N ALA A 279 10.45 12.81 2.97
CA ALA A 279 11.64 12.39 3.73
C ALA A 279 11.75 10.86 3.69
N ASN A 280 12.99 10.35 3.70
CA ASN A 280 13.22 8.91 3.60
C ASN A 280 13.09 8.17 4.94
N SER A 281 12.86 8.89 6.04
CA SER A 281 12.64 8.25 7.34
C SER A 281 11.63 9.04 8.17
N ARG A 282 10.94 8.32 9.07
CA ARG A 282 9.96 8.92 10.00
C ARG A 282 10.62 9.97 10.91
N ARG A 283 11.84 9.66 11.39
CA ARG A 283 12.61 10.57 12.25
C ARG A 283 12.91 11.89 11.54
N LEU A 284 13.32 11.81 10.26
CA LEU A 284 13.58 13.02 9.47
C LEU A 284 12.29 13.81 9.23
N ALA A 285 11.18 13.12 8.94
CA ALA A 285 9.90 13.80 8.72
C ALA A 285 9.46 14.59 9.96
N GLU A 286 9.56 13.99 11.15
CA GLU A 286 9.20 14.65 12.41
C GLU A 286 10.13 15.86 12.69
N ARG A 287 11.44 15.65 12.54
CA ARG A 287 12.42 16.71 12.73
C ARG A 287 12.16 17.89 11.80
N LEU A 288 11.96 17.63 10.50
CA LEU A 288 11.68 18.68 9.54
C LEU A 288 10.38 19.41 9.88
N THR A 289 9.32 18.66 10.24
CA THR A 289 8.05 19.28 10.63
C THR A 289 8.25 20.29 11.78
N ALA A 290 8.97 19.90 12.83
CA ALA A 290 9.23 20.77 13.97
C ALA A 290 10.03 22.02 13.53
N ARG A 291 11.13 21.82 12.79
CA ARG A 291 12.01 22.91 12.37
C ARG A 291 11.31 23.90 11.42
N LEU A 292 10.52 23.40 10.47
CA LEU A 292 9.79 24.26 9.52
C LEU A 292 8.78 25.16 10.27
N ASN A 293 8.08 24.61 11.25
CA ASN A 293 7.12 25.38 12.07
C ASN A 293 7.84 26.40 12.95
N GLU A 294 9.00 26.05 13.54
CA GLU A 294 9.81 26.98 14.34
C GLU A 294 10.30 28.17 13.50
N ILE A 295 10.86 27.90 12.33
CA ILE A 295 11.37 28.96 11.44
C ILE A 295 10.22 29.87 11.00
N HIS A 296 9.09 29.30 10.63
CA HIS A 296 7.91 30.06 10.22
C HIS A 296 7.38 30.91 11.36
N ALA A 297 7.27 30.38 12.58
CA ALA A 297 6.83 31.14 13.76
C ALA A 297 7.75 32.32 14.04
N ALA A 298 9.08 32.09 13.98
CA ALA A 298 10.07 33.15 14.16
C ALA A 298 9.91 34.27 13.10
N ARG A 299 9.65 33.87 11.84
CA ARG A 299 9.40 34.86 10.75
C ARG A 299 8.13 35.67 10.99
N CYS A 300 7.11 35.05 11.60
CA CYS A 300 5.83 35.70 11.93
C CYS A 300 5.92 36.54 13.22
N GLY A 301 7.08 36.58 13.90
CA GLY A 301 7.25 37.28 15.15
C GLY A 301 6.52 36.65 16.33
N ILE A 302 6.21 35.34 16.22
CA ILE A 302 5.55 34.59 17.29
C ILE A 302 6.63 34.10 18.26
N GLU A 303 6.62 34.62 19.48
CA GLU A 303 7.53 34.12 20.51
C GLU A 303 7.09 32.72 20.90
N LEU A 304 7.93 31.74 20.61
CA LEU A 304 7.72 30.38 21.08
C LEU A 304 7.98 30.36 22.58
N ALA A 305 7.01 29.95 23.38
CA ALA A 305 7.23 29.80 24.80
C ALA A 305 8.42 28.85 25.02
N PRO A 306 9.41 29.23 25.85
CA PRO A 306 10.51 28.31 26.13
C PRO A 306 9.95 26.98 26.61
N ASP A 307 10.54 25.93 26.12
CA ASP A 307 10.06 24.56 26.36
C ASP A 307 10.15 24.26 27.86
N THR A 308 9.10 24.60 28.59
CA THR A 308 8.98 24.35 30.02
C THR A 308 8.90 22.84 30.34
N ASN A 309 8.78 22.02 29.30
CA ASN A 309 8.70 20.58 29.45
C ASN A 309 10.05 19.87 29.54
N GLN A 310 11.19 20.59 29.44
CA GLN A 310 12.47 19.96 29.77
C GLN A 310 12.55 19.53 31.25
N GLN A 311 11.64 20.03 32.09
CA GLN A 311 11.64 19.70 33.53
C GLN A 311 10.62 18.63 33.94
N VAL A 312 9.72 18.23 33.07
CA VAL A 312 8.82 17.13 33.38
C VAL A 312 9.51 15.81 33.02
N ALA A 313 10.24 15.30 34.00
CA ALA A 313 10.87 13.98 33.89
C ALA A 313 9.80 12.94 33.59
N GLY A 314 9.74 12.48 32.37
CA GLY A 314 8.82 11.41 31.96
C GLY A 314 7.90 11.73 30.80
N GLY A 315 7.88 12.97 30.32
CA GLY A 315 7.22 13.27 29.06
C GLY A 315 8.08 12.73 27.91
N ALA A 316 7.66 11.66 27.27
CA ALA A 316 8.45 11.08 26.20
C ALA A 316 8.64 12.11 25.06
N PRO A 317 9.87 12.44 24.68
CA PRO A 317 10.12 13.28 23.51
C PRO A 317 9.43 12.75 22.24
N ALA A 318 9.19 11.45 22.18
CA ALA A 318 8.42 10.82 21.11
C ALA A 318 6.98 11.29 21.05
N HIS A 319 6.37 11.65 22.18
CA HIS A 319 5.00 12.15 22.20
C HIS A 319 4.96 13.60 21.67
N ILE A 320 5.97 14.37 21.97
CA ILE A 320 6.14 15.75 21.48
C ILE A 320 6.48 15.71 19.99
N MET A 321 7.38 14.82 19.58
CA MET A 321 7.79 14.65 18.18
C MET A 321 6.72 13.96 17.33
N GLY A 322 5.88 13.12 17.93
CA GLY A 322 4.85 12.37 17.21
C GLY A 322 3.61 13.17 16.84
N SER A 323 3.40 14.33 17.48
CA SER A 323 2.23 15.16 17.21
C SER A 323 2.50 16.30 16.20
N GLY A 324 3.76 16.58 15.91
CA GLY A 324 4.11 17.74 15.11
C GLY A 324 3.65 19.06 15.77
N GLN A 325 3.23 18.99 17.03
CA GLN A 325 2.81 20.16 17.79
C GLN A 325 3.94 20.61 18.68
N THR A 326 4.49 21.74 18.32
CA THR A 326 5.20 22.55 19.30
C THR A 326 4.10 23.20 20.15
N PHE A 327 4.16 23.03 21.44
CA PHE A 327 3.20 23.66 22.33
C PHE A 327 3.21 25.17 22.12
N GLY A 328 2.12 25.73 21.65
CA GLY A 328 1.88 27.14 21.56
C GLY A 328 2.32 27.85 20.27
N ALA A 329 2.54 27.15 19.17
CA ALA A 329 2.86 27.77 17.89
C ALA A 329 1.72 27.64 16.87
N PRO A 330 0.73 28.50 16.85
CA PRO A 330 -0.06 28.74 15.67
C PRO A 330 0.55 29.94 14.90
N PRO A 331 0.49 29.99 13.57
CA PRO A 331 -0.11 29.00 12.68
C PRO A 331 0.84 27.85 12.34
N VAL A 332 0.28 26.67 12.17
CA VAL A 332 1.05 25.47 11.79
C VAL A 332 1.30 25.53 10.28
N LEU A 333 2.56 25.69 9.88
CA LEU A 333 2.96 25.70 8.46
C LEU A 333 2.90 24.28 7.89
N ALA A 334 3.35 23.30 8.66
CA ALA A 334 3.49 21.92 8.21
C ALA A 334 3.08 20.90 9.28
N ARG A 335 2.58 19.74 8.84
CA ARG A 335 2.32 18.58 9.70
C ARG A 335 2.98 17.34 9.14
N ALA A 336 3.35 16.41 10.02
CA ALA A 336 3.94 15.13 9.61
C ALA A 336 2.86 14.15 9.16
N HIS A 337 3.23 13.23 8.23
CA HIS A 337 2.36 12.15 7.76
C HIS A 337 3.19 10.89 7.51
N HIS A 338 3.06 9.91 8.40
CA HIS A 338 3.77 8.62 8.28
C HIS A 338 3.05 7.52 9.07
N GLY A 339 3.49 6.28 8.88
CA GLY A 339 2.81 5.11 9.40
C GLY A 339 2.67 5.01 10.92
N SER A 340 3.46 5.78 11.70
CA SER A 340 3.37 5.78 13.17
C SER A 340 2.29 6.75 13.70
N ILE A 341 1.79 7.64 12.85
CA ILE A 341 0.71 8.57 13.21
C ILE A 341 -0.62 7.82 13.12
N SER A 342 -1.55 8.10 14.05
CA SER A 342 -2.85 7.43 14.06
C SER A 342 -3.63 7.69 12.76
N LYS A 343 -4.49 6.74 12.41
CA LYS A 343 -5.31 6.83 11.20
C LYS A 343 -6.17 8.10 11.18
N GLU A 344 -6.73 8.45 12.34
CA GLU A 344 -7.60 9.62 12.51
C GLU A 344 -6.83 10.91 12.26
N GLN A 345 -5.64 11.02 12.83
CA GLN A 345 -4.78 12.20 12.64
C GLN A 345 -4.31 12.34 11.19
N ARG A 346 -3.96 11.22 10.54
CA ARG A 346 -3.57 11.24 9.12
C ARG A 346 -4.72 11.76 8.26
N ALA A 347 -5.95 11.29 8.51
CA ALA A 347 -7.13 11.74 7.77
C ALA A 347 -7.37 13.25 7.95
N VAL A 348 -7.13 13.79 9.16
CA VAL A 348 -7.22 15.24 9.40
C VAL A 348 -6.17 16.00 8.58
N VAL A 349 -4.92 15.53 8.59
CA VAL A 349 -3.81 16.16 7.84
C VAL A 349 -4.13 16.16 6.33
N GLU A 350 -4.64 15.04 5.81
CA GLU A 350 -5.03 14.91 4.41
C GLU A 350 -6.14 15.90 4.04
N GLU A 351 -7.17 16.00 4.89
CA GLU A 351 -8.31 16.90 4.68
C GLU A 351 -7.90 18.38 4.80
N ASP A 352 -7.05 18.72 5.76
CA ASP A 352 -6.55 20.10 5.95
C ASP A 352 -5.73 20.55 4.73
N LEU A 353 -4.92 19.65 4.16
CA LEU A 353 -4.16 19.95 2.94
C LEU A 353 -5.12 20.17 1.75
N LYS A 354 -6.10 19.28 1.58
CA LYS A 354 -7.11 19.39 0.49
C LYS A 354 -7.89 20.72 0.55
N ARG A 355 -8.19 21.17 1.74
CA ARG A 355 -8.94 22.43 1.94
C ARG A 355 -8.08 23.69 1.88
N GLY A 356 -6.76 23.53 1.75
CA GLY A 356 -5.84 24.66 1.78
C GLY A 356 -5.66 25.28 3.16
N GLN A 357 -6.05 24.56 4.21
CA GLN A 357 -5.89 25.01 5.61
C GLN A 357 -4.49 24.69 6.14
N LEU A 358 -3.75 23.86 5.42
CA LEU A 358 -2.39 23.46 5.73
C LEU A 358 -1.54 23.66 4.48
N LYS A 359 -0.46 24.41 4.58
CA LYS A 359 0.41 24.72 3.43
C LYS A 359 1.34 23.57 3.06
N ALA A 360 1.74 22.74 4.05
CA ALA A 360 2.68 21.66 3.76
C ALA A 360 2.42 20.41 4.60
N VAL A 361 2.72 19.26 3.98
CA VAL A 361 2.76 17.96 4.67
C VAL A 361 4.15 17.38 4.50
N VAL A 362 4.80 16.99 5.61
CA VAL A 362 6.09 16.30 5.57
C VAL A 362 5.82 14.80 5.68
N ALA A 363 6.06 14.06 4.60
CA ALA A 363 5.63 12.67 4.48
C ALA A 363 6.80 11.71 4.25
N THR A 364 6.58 10.45 4.58
CA THR A 364 7.43 9.34 4.13
C THR A 364 6.72 8.65 2.94
N SER A 365 6.99 7.38 2.69
CA SER A 365 6.30 6.61 1.62
C SER A 365 4.77 6.53 1.81
N SER A 366 4.23 6.98 2.93
CA SER A 366 2.78 6.93 3.21
C SER A 366 1.92 7.70 2.20
N LEU A 367 2.48 8.73 1.54
CA LEU A 367 1.79 9.51 0.50
C LEU A 367 2.34 9.22 -0.92
N GLU A 368 3.17 8.19 -1.05
CA GLU A 368 3.77 7.82 -2.35
C GLU A 368 2.72 7.18 -3.28
N LEU A 369 1.82 6.36 -2.73
CA LEU A 369 0.78 5.66 -3.50
C LEU A 369 -0.52 6.48 -3.54
N GLY A 370 -1.33 6.21 -4.54
CA GLY A 370 -2.48 6.94 -5.10
C GLY A 370 -3.60 7.48 -4.21
N ILE A 371 -3.31 7.93 -2.99
CA ILE A 371 -4.29 8.65 -2.17
C ILE A 371 -4.50 10.04 -2.79
N ASP A 372 -5.74 10.45 -2.90
CA ASP A 372 -6.08 11.79 -3.40
C ASP A 372 -5.74 12.83 -2.34
N MET A 373 -4.82 13.73 -2.67
CA MET A 373 -4.37 14.82 -1.79
C MET A 373 -4.87 16.20 -2.25
N GLY A 374 -5.76 16.23 -3.25
CA GLY A 374 -6.21 17.49 -3.84
C GLY A 374 -5.14 18.11 -4.74
N ALA A 375 -5.21 19.42 -4.93
CA ALA A 375 -4.28 20.15 -5.78
C ALA A 375 -2.97 20.44 -5.03
N VAL A 376 -1.93 19.70 -5.39
CA VAL A 376 -0.57 19.91 -4.85
C VAL A 376 0.26 20.65 -5.91
N ASP A 377 0.82 21.81 -5.53
CA ASP A 377 1.58 22.66 -6.45
C ASP A 377 3.03 22.22 -6.57
N LEU A 378 3.61 21.74 -5.48
CA LEU A 378 5.03 21.44 -5.41
C LEU A 378 5.30 20.19 -4.60
N VAL A 379 6.21 19.37 -5.10
CA VAL A 379 6.78 18.27 -4.30
C VAL A 379 8.25 18.58 -4.04
N ILE A 380 8.63 18.47 -2.79
CA ILE A 380 10.04 18.58 -2.38
C ILE A 380 10.50 17.21 -1.90
N GLN A 381 11.65 16.77 -2.36
CA GLN A 381 12.26 15.52 -1.93
C GLN A 381 13.56 15.86 -1.19
N VAL A 382 13.61 15.54 0.10
CA VAL A 382 14.84 15.74 0.90
C VAL A 382 15.63 14.43 0.82
N GLN A 383 16.85 14.52 0.31
CA GLN A 383 17.74 13.41 -0.02
C GLN A 383 17.28 12.71 -1.31
N ALA A 384 18.16 11.95 -1.95
CA ALA A 384 17.81 11.15 -3.13
C ALA A 384 16.67 10.18 -2.78
N PRO A 385 15.67 10.00 -3.64
CA PRO A 385 14.60 9.04 -3.36
C PRO A 385 15.16 7.60 -3.33
N PRO A 386 14.46 6.66 -2.69
CA PRO A 386 14.94 5.26 -2.60
C PRO A 386 15.12 4.58 -3.97
N SER A 387 14.36 5.00 -4.97
CA SER A 387 14.47 4.53 -6.35
C SER A 387 13.94 5.62 -7.29
N VAL A 388 14.28 5.50 -8.56
CA VAL A 388 13.77 6.42 -9.61
C VAL A 388 12.25 6.27 -9.72
N ALA A 389 11.74 5.03 -9.66
CA ALA A 389 10.30 4.75 -9.69
C ALA A 389 9.57 5.45 -8.53
N SER A 390 10.12 5.33 -7.29
CA SER A 390 9.60 6.02 -6.11
C SER A 390 9.63 7.54 -6.31
N GLY A 391 10.74 8.07 -6.83
CA GLY A 391 10.87 9.50 -7.15
C GLY A 391 9.77 9.99 -8.07
N LEU A 392 9.52 9.27 -9.17
CA LEU A 392 8.46 9.62 -10.13
C LEU A 392 7.06 9.56 -9.48
N GLN A 393 6.81 8.57 -8.62
CA GLN A 393 5.52 8.46 -7.91
C GLN A 393 5.31 9.63 -6.96
N ARG A 394 6.36 10.03 -6.21
CA ARG A 394 6.34 11.19 -5.30
C ARG A 394 6.11 12.48 -6.07
N ILE A 395 6.92 12.74 -7.10
CA ILE A 395 6.80 13.96 -7.92
C ILE A 395 5.44 14.00 -8.62
N GLY A 396 4.93 12.84 -9.03
CA GLY A 396 3.59 12.71 -9.65
C GLY A 396 2.43 13.15 -8.76
N ARG A 397 2.67 13.37 -7.45
CA ARG A 397 1.67 13.97 -6.55
C ARG A 397 1.39 15.44 -6.89
N ALA A 398 2.39 16.16 -7.42
CA ALA A 398 2.19 17.53 -7.92
C ALA A 398 1.54 17.49 -9.31
N GLY A 399 0.67 18.45 -9.58
CA GLY A 399 -0.02 18.54 -10.86
C GLY A 399 -0.86 17.30 -11.11
N HIS A 400 -1.78 16.99 -10.23
CA HIS A 400 -2.52 15.71 -10.24
C HIS A 400 -3.55 15.62 -11.38
N GLN A 401 -3.92 16.74 -12.01
CA GLN A 401 -4.92 16.75 -13.08
C GLN A 401 -4.28 16.55 -14.46
N VAL A 402 -5.09 16.10 -15.41
CA VAL A 402 -4.64 15.88 -16.79
C VAL A 402 -4.18 17.21 -17.39
N GLY A 403 -2.96 17.24 -17.90
CA GLY A 403 -2.36 18.43 -18.53
C GLY A 403 -1.58 19.33 -17.57
N GLU A 404 -1.62 19.10 -16.28
CA GLU A 404 -0.82 19.85 -15.31
C GLU A 404 0.64 19.40 -15.28
N ILE A 405 1.52 20.32 -14.91
CA ILE A 405 2.97 20.08 -14.79
C ILE A 405 3.27 19.59 -13.38
N SER A 406 3.98 18.47 -13.28
CA SER A 406 4.48 17.98 -11.99
C SER A 406 5.80 18.67 -11.66
N ARG A 407 5.80 19.50 -10.60
CA ARG A 407 6.99 20.24 -10.17
C ARG A 407 7.63 19.57 -8.98
N GLY A 408 8.96 19.36 -9.08
CA GLY A 408 9.72 18.73 -8.02
C GLY A 408 11.08 19.34 -7.80
N VAL A 409 11.46 19.48 -6.51
CA VAL A 409 12.77 19.99 -6.11
C VAL A 409 13.42 18.97 -5.18
N LEU A 410 14.66 18.59 -5.48
CA LEU A 410 15.42 17.66 -4.65
C LEU A 410 16.49 18.44 -3.87
N PHE A 411 16.61 18.15 -2.56
CA PHE A 411 17.61 18.74 -1.68
C PHE A 411 18.57 17.66 -1.18
N PRO A 412 19.85 17.69 -1.58
CA PRO A 412 20.84 16.78 -1.01
C PRO A 412 21.14 17.18 0.44
N LYS A 413 21.33 16.20 1.32
CA LYS A 413 21.63 16.46 2.74
C LYS A 413 23.13 16.50 3.04
N HIS A 414 23.95 16.05 2.12
CA HIS A 414 25.42 16.10 2.20
C HIS A 414 26.01 15.93 0.80
N ARG A 415 27.31 16.21 0.69
CA ARG A 415 28.03 16.24 -0.59
C ARG A 415 27.86 14.97 -1.44
N THR A 416 27.95 13.81 -0.81
CA THR A 416 27.82 12.52 -1.53
C THR A 416 26.40 12.32 -2.07
N ASP A 417 25.38 12.81 -1.35
CA ASP A 417 23.99 12.70 -1.73
C ASP A 417 23.64 13.56 -2.97
N LEU A 418 24.45 14.59 -3.25
CA LEU A 418 24.26 15.44 -4.43
C LEU A 418 24.32 14.62 -5.72
N LEU A 419 25.28 13.72 -5.80
CA LEU A 419 25.39 12.84 -6.98
C LEU A 419 24.14 11.95 -7.11
N GLY A 420 23.67 11.40 -5.99
CA GLY A 420 22.43 10.61 -5.95
C GLY A 420 21.21 11.38 -6.42
N CYS A 421 21.05 12.62 -5.94
CA CYS A 421 19.96 13.51 -6.36
C CYS A 421 20.04 13.84 -7.86
N ALA A 422 21.24 14.20 -8.35
CA ALA A 422 21.46 14.56 -9.76
C ALA A 422 21.16 13.39 -10.70
N VAL A 423 21.69 12.21 -10.39
CA VAL A 423 21.45 10.98 -11.18
C VAL A 423 19.97 10.58 -11.14
N SER A 424 19.34 10.69 -9.97
CA SER A 424 17.90 10.40 -9.84
C SER A 424 17.08 11.32 -10.75
N VAL A 425 17.36 12.62 -10.74
CA VAL A 425 16.66 13.60 -11.61
C VAL A 425 16.88 13.26 -13.09
N GLN A 426 18.14 13.03 -13.48
CA GLN A 426 18.47 12.69 -14.85
C GLN A 426 17.68 11.45 -15.31
N ARG A 427 17.66 10.40 -14.51
CA ARG A 427 16.96 9.15 -14.85
C ARG A 427 15.44 9.31 -14.82
N MET A 428 14.90 10.10 -13.89
CA MET A 428 13.46 10.40 -13.87
C MET A 428 13.04 11.12 -15.16
N LEU A 429 13.81 12.10 -15.62
CA LEU A 429 13.53 12.83 -16.86
C LEU A 429 13.66 11.93 -18.09
N ALA A 430 14.57 10.96 -18.06
CA ALA A 430 14.76 9.96 -19.13
C ALA A 430 13.77 8.79 -19.06
N GLY A 431 13.00 8.67 -17.97
CA GLY A 431 12.09 7.54 -17.76
C GLY A 431 12.82 6.21 -17.48
N GLU A 432 14.06 6.28 -17.00
CA GLU A 432 14.92 5.10 -16.78
C GLU A 432 14.75 4.55 -15.36
N ILE A 433 13.64 3.84 -15.15
CA ILE A 433 13.32 3.23 -13.86
C ILE A 433 14.01 1.86 -13.69
N GLU A 434 14.08 1.42 -12.45
CA GLU A 434 14.68 0.15 -12.04
C GLU A 434 13.88 -1.04 -12.61
N THR A 435 14.59 -2.13 -12.90
CA THR A 435 13.96 -3.38 -13.34
C THR A 435 13.25 -4.06 -12.17
N MET A 436 11.96 -4.31 -12.35
CA MET A 436 11.15 -5.07 -11.40
C MET A 436 11.35 -6.57 -11.64
N ARG A 437 11.38 -7.35 -10.56
CA ARG A 437 11.40 -8.82 -10.61
C ARG A 437 10.41 -9.38 -9.61
N VAL A 438 9.59 -10.31 -10.06
CA VAL A 438 8.68 -11.05 -9.19
C VAL A 438 9.49 -12.10 -8.41
N PRO A 439 9.27 -12.25 -7.08
CA PRO A 439 9.97 -13.29 -6.31
C PRO A 439 9.69 -14.67 -6.89
N ALA A 440 10.71 -15.51 -6.97
CA ALA A 440 10.59 -16.88 -7.48
C ALA A 440 10.51 -17.87 -6.31
N ASN A 441 9.47 -18.66 -6.31
CA ASN A 441 9.25 -19.81 -5.42
C ASN A 441 9.43 -19.48 -3.90
N PRO A 442 8.73 -18.45 -3.36
CA PRO A 442 8.82 -18.19 -1.90
C PRO A 442 8.11 -19.31 -1.13
N LEU A 443 8.89 -20.24 -0.56
CA LEU A 443 8.39 -21.48 0.04
C LEU A 443 7.58 -21.25 1.31
N ASP A 444 7.84 -20.19 2.04
CA ASP A 444 7.05 -19.78 3.19
C ASP A 444 5.60 -19.43 2.78
N ILE A 445 5.44 -18.74 1.66
CA ILE A 445 4.12 -18.44 1.08
C ILE A 445 3.45 -19.73 0.60
N LEU A 446 4.19 -20.62 -0.06
CA LEU A 446 3.68 -21.93 -0.48
C LEU A 446 3.17 -22.72 0.75
N ALA A 447 3.99 -22.81 1.79
CA ALA A 447 3.64 -23.51 3.03
C ALA A 447 2.37 -22.93 3.68
N GLN A 448 2.32 -21.59 3.80
CA GLN A 448 1.18 -20.88 4.39
C GLN A 448 -0.13 -21.17 3.62
N HIS A 449 -0.09 -21.08 2.29
CA HIS A 449 -1.27 -21.33 1.45
C HIS A 449 -1.69 -22.79 1.45
N THR A 450 -0.73 -23.72 1.48
CA THR A 450 -1.01 -25.16 1.53
C THR A 450 -1.76 -25.51 2.83
N VAL A 451 -1.26 -25.01 3.97
CA VAL A 451 -1.94 -25.22 5.26
C VAL A 451 -3.33 -24.60 5.26
N ALA A 452 -3.46 -23.36 4.72
CA ALA A 452 -4.73 -22.64 4.71
C ALA A 452 -5.77 -23.31 3.81
N ALA A 453 -5.36 -23.89 2.69
CA ALA A 453 -6.26 -24.57 1.75
C ALA A 453 -6.68 -25.93 2.33
N ALA A 454 -5.73 -26.73 2.80
CA ALA A 454 -6.00 -28.04 3.41
C ALA A 454 -6.85 -27.95 4.68
N ALA A 455 -6.84 -26.78 5.35
CA ALA A 455 -7.62 -26.55 6.57
C ALA A 455 -9.14 -26.47 6.33
N LEU A 456 -9.56 -26.31 5.07
CA LEU A 456 -10.98 -26.21 4.70
C LEU A 456 -11.51 -27.52 4.15
N GLU A 457 -10.70 -28.24 3.39
CA GLU A 457 -11.08 -29.51 2.75
C GLU A 457 -9.82 -30.27 2.37
N PRO A 458 -9.89 -31.60 2.28
CA PRO A 458 -8.74 -32.37 1.80
C PRO A 458 -8.32 -31.92 0.40
N LEU A 459 -7.01 -31.83 0.17
CA LEU A 459 -6.45 -31.44 -1.12
C LEU A 459 -5.76 -32.63 -1.78
N ASP A 460 -5.98 -32.79 -3.06
CA ASP A 460 -5.15 -33.63 -3.90
C ASP A 460 -3.83 -32.91 -4.15
N ALA A 461 -2.69 -33.53 -3.86
CA ALA A 461 -1.38 -32.91 -3.92
C ALA A 461 -0.98 -32.54 -5.36
N ASP A 462 -1.39 -33.34 -6.36
CA ASP A 462 -1.07 -33.07 -7.76
C ASP A 462 -1.90 -31.89 -8.28
N ALA A 463 -3.20 -31.90 -8.02
CA ALA A 463 -4.09 -30.79 -8.38
C ALA A 463 -3.63 -29.50 -7.70
N TRP A 464 -3.19 -29.57 -6.43
CA TRP A 464 -2.67 -28.41 -5.70
C TRP A 464 -1.36 -27.90 -6.31
N PHE A 465 -0.46 -28.79 -6.69
CA PHE A 465 0.78 -28.44 -7.38
C PHE A 465 0.49 -27.66 -8.68
N ASP A 466 -0.48 -28.15 -9.46
CA ASP A 466 -0.90 -27.50 -10.70
C ASP A 466 -1.51 -26.11 -10.41
N THR A 467 -2.36 -25.99 -9.39
CA THR A 467 -2.91 -24.69 -8.96
C THR A 467 -1.79 -23.71 -8.61
N VAL A 468 -0.85 -24.15 -7.80
CA VAL A 468 0.27 -23.30 -7.35
C VAL A 468 1.08 -22.81 -8.56
N ARG A 469 1.38 -23.68 -9.52
CA ARG A 469 2.20 -23.34 -10.68
C ARG A 469 1.52 -22.38 -11.68
N ARG A 470 0.22 -22.22 -11.59
CA ARG A 470 -0.47 -21.19 -12.41
C ARG A 470 -0.07 -19.78 -11.99
N ALA A 471 0.24 -19.57 -10.71
CA ALA A 471 0.68 -18.25 -10.21
C ALA A 471 2.11 -17.95 -10.67
N ALA A 472 2.34 -16.77 -11.20
CA ALA A 472 3.64 -16.37 -11.77
C ALA A 472 4.82 -16.59 -10.81
N PRO A 473 4.73 -16.26 -9.50
CA PRO A 473 5.84 -16.52 -8.58
C PRO A 473 6.25 -17.99 -8.48
N PHE A 474 5.35 -18.92 -8.83
CA PHE A 474 5.57 -20.37 -8.70
C PHE A 474 5.60 -21.09 -10.04
N ALA A 475 5.62 -20.37 -11.16
CA ALA A 475 5.58 -20.97 -12.50
C ALA A 475 6.74 -21.94 -12.75
N THR A 476 7.88 -21.71 -12.13
CA THR A 476 9.07 -22.52 -12.25
C THR A 476 9.33 -23.43 -11.05
N LEU A 477 8.32 -23.62 -10.16
CA LEU A 477 8.48 -24.45 -8.97
C LEU A 477 8.76 -25.91 -9.34
N PRO A 478 9.94 -26.45 -8.95
CA PRO A 478 10.22 -27.87 -9.21
C PRO A 478 9.37 -28.76 -8.30
N ARG A 479 8.97 -29.92 -8.81
CA ARG A 479 8.21 -30.91 -8.02
C ARG A 479 8.96 -31.30 -6.74
N SER A 480 10.26 -31.50 -6.83
CA SER A 480 11.08 -31.88 -5.67
C SER A 480 11.00 -30.84 -4.54
N LEU A 481 10.99 -29.55 -4.90
CA LEU A 481 10.91 -28.47 -3.90
C LEU A 481 9.51 -28.38 -3.27
N PHE A 482 8.47 -28.63 -4.09
CA PHE A 482 7.09 -28.74 -3.59
C PHE A 482 6.97 -29.90 -2.61
N GLU A 483 7.45 -31.11 -2.97
CA GLU A 483 7.41 -32.29 -2.10
C GLU A 483 8.19 -32.06 -0.80
N ALA A 484 9.36 -31.41 -0.87
CA ALA A 484 10.14 -31.09 0.32
C ALA A 484 9.36 -30.15 1.27
N THR A 485 8.57 -29.22 0.69
CA THR A 485 7.69 -28.35 1.48
C THR A 485 6.59 -29.17 2.17
N LEU A 486 5.98 -30.12 1.45
CA LEU A 486 4.97 -31.02 2.04
C LEU A 486 5.57 -31.90 3.15
N ASP A 487 6.80 -32.41 2.94
CA ASP A 487 7.53 -33.19 3.93
C ASP A 487 7.74 -32.39 5.23
N LEU A 488 8.13 -31.14 5.09
CA LEU A 488 8.30 -30.22 6.24
C LEU A 488 6.97 -30.04 6.99
N LEU A 489 5.90 -29.73 6.24
CA LEU A 489 4.57 -29.47 6.83
C LEU A 489 3.94 -30.73 7.45
N SER A 490 4.30 -31.92 6.99
CA SER A 490 3.79 -33.18 7.53
C SER A 490 4.68 -33.80 8.63
N GLY A 491 5.85 -33.18 8.89
CA GLY A 491 6.74 -33.59 10.00
C GLY A 491 7.67 -34.74 9.65
N LYS A 492 8.07 -34.86 8.41
CA LYS A 492 9.04 -35.89 7.98
C LYS A 492 10.47 -35.60 8.43
N TYR A 493 10.76 -34.37 8.82
CA TYR A 493 12.09 -33.96 9.29
C TYR A 493 12.12 -33.82 10.82
N PRO A 494 12.30 -34.94 11.54
CA PRO A 494 12.36 -34.90 13.00
C PRO A 494 13.77 -34.51 13.45
N SER A 495 14.12 -33.27 13.34
CA SER A 495 15.39 -32.79 13.85
C SER A 495 15.17 -31.87 15.04
N THR A 496 16.15 -31.81 15.94
CA THR A 496 16.12 -30.88 17.07
C THR A 496 16.09 -29.43 16.60
N GLU A 497 16.62 -29.15 15.40
CA GLU A 497 16.62 -27.82 14.80
C GLU A 497 15.21 -27.36 14.39
N PHE A 498 14.32 -28.32 14.13
CA PHE A 498 12.93 -28.03 13.71
C PHE A 498 11.91 -28.47 14.76
N ALA A 499 12.33 -28.70 16.00
CA ALA A 499 11.44 -29.19 17.06
C ALA A 499 10.26 -28.26 17.35
N GLU A 500 10.42 -26.96 17.09
CA GLU A 500 9.35 -25.96 17.25
C GLU A 500 8.35 -25.97 16.09
N LEU A 501 8.76 -26.52 14.95
CA LEU A 501 7.92 -26.60 13.74
C LEU A 501 7.01 -27.83 13.80
N ARG A 502 5.94 -27.71 14.57
CA ARG A 502 4.97 -28.80 14.71
C ARG A 502 4.30 -29.10 13.38
N PRO A 503 4.13 -30.39 13.00
CA PRO A 503 3.42 -30.74 11.77
C PRO A 503 2.04 -30.11 11.73
N ARG A 504 1.71 -29.50 10.60
CA ARG A 504 0.42 -28.84 10.38
C ARG A 504 -0.52 -29.68 9.52
N LEU A 505 0.04 -30.62 8.77
CA LEU A 505 -0.69 -31.46 7.82
C LEU A 505 -0.43 -32.94 8.10
N VAL A 506 -1.31 -33.77 7.55
CA VAL A 506 -1.10 -35.20 7.32
C VAL A 506 -1.03 -35.37 5.81
N TYR A 507 0.03 -36.01 5.31
CA TYR A 507 0.18 -36.32 3.89
C TYR A 507 0.08 -37.83 3.72
N ASP A 508 -1.05 -38.28 3.20
CA ASP A 508 -1.27 -39.66 2.80
C ASP A 508 -0.67 -39.86 1.42
N ARG A 509 0.47 -40.53 1.36
CA ARG A 509 1.21 -40.69 0.09
C ARG A 509 0.60 -41.74 -0.83
N ASP A 510 -0.20 -42.64 -0.29
CA ASP A 510 -0.84 -43.70 -1.09
C ASP A 510 -1.99 -43.13 -1.93
N THR A 511 -2.70 -42.15 -1.35
CA THR A 511 -3.82 -41.49 -2.04
C THR A 511 -3.45 -40.11 -2.60
N GLY A 512 -2.25 -39.59 -2.29
CA GLY A 512 -1.84 -38.23 -2.67
C GLY A 512 -2.60 -37.12 -1.92
N THR A 513 -3.22 -37.42 -0.79
CA THR A 513 -4.16 -36.52 -0.12
C THR A 513 -3.50 -35.78 1.06
N LEU A 514 -3.70 -34.46 1.09
CA LEU A 514 -3.27 -33.59 2.19
C LEU A 514 -4.48 -33.23 3.06
N THR A 515 -4.39 -33.45 4.36
CA THR A 515 -5.44 -33.04 5.31
C THR A 515 -4.81 -32.26 6.47
N ALA A 516 -5.58 -31.31 6.99
CA ALA A 516 -5.09 -30.45 8.07
C ALA A 516 -5.15 -31.14 9.44
N ARG A 517 -4.12 -30.92 10.26
CA ARG A 517 -4.15 -31.33 11.67
C ARG A 517 -5.00 -30.35 12.49
N PRO A 518 -5.55 -30.77 13.63
CA PRO A 518 -6.28 -29.86 14.51
C PRO A 518 -5.47 -28.60 14.83
N GLY A 519 -6.12 -27.43 14.74
CA GLY A 519 -5.48 -26.13 15.00
C GLY A 519 -4.91 -25.43 13.76
N ALA A 520 -4.75 -26.14 12.63
CA ALA A 520 -4.19 -25.56 11.40
C ALA A 520 -5.02 -24.39 10.89
N GLN A 521 -6.37 -24.51 10.90
CA GLN A 521 -7.25 -23.43 10.47
C GLN A 521 -7.09 -22.19 11.37
N ARG A 522 -7.01 -22.39 12.69
CA ARG A 522 -6.82 -21.29 13.63
C ARG A 522 -5.52 -20.55 13.33
N LEU A 523 -4.44 -21.29 13.08
CA LEU A 523 -3.14 -20.73 12.71
C LEU A 523 -3.27 -19.89 11.42
N ALA A 524 -3.85 -20.46 10.38
CA ALA A 524 -4.01 -19.77 9.10
C ALA A 524 -4.83 -18.48 9.21
N VAL A 525 -5.87 -18.46 10.07
CA VAL A 525 -6.72 -17.28 10.25
C VAL A 525 -6.06 -16.21 11.12
N THR A 526 -5.23 -16.61 12.08
CA THR A 526 -4.50 -15.64 12.93
C THR A 526 -3.29 -15.05 12.23
N SER A 527 -2.71 -15.77 11.25
CA SER A 527 -1.51 -15.36 10.51
C SER A 527 -1.84 -15.11 9.04
N GLY A 528 -2.79 -14.21 8.78
CA GLY A 528 -3.34 -13.99 7.44
C GLY A 528 -2.50 -13.11 6.51
N GLY A 529 -1.37 -12.57 6.95
CA GLY A 529 -0.46 -11.78 6.13
C GLY A 529 0.76 -12.58 5.69
N ALA A 530 1.49 -12.07 4.70
CA ALA A 530 2.77 -12.67 4.32
C ALA A 530 3.74 -12.60 5.51
N ILE A 531 4.45 -13.70 5.73
CA ILE A 531 5.44 -13.77 6.81
C ILE A 531 6.58 -12.79 6.49
N PRO A 532 6.89 -11.83 7.39
CA PRO A 532 7.97 -10.87 7.10
C PRO A 532 9.34 -11.58 7.13
N ASP A 533 10.27 -11.07 6.36
CA ASP A 533 11.64 -11.61 6.32
C ASP A 533 12.39 -11.35 7.61
N ARG A 534 11.98 -10.33 8.36
CA ARG A 534 12.56 -9.99 9.66
C ARG A 534 11.44 -9.77 10.67
N GLY A 535 11.64 -10.23 11.89
CA GLY A 535 10.71 -10.02 12.98
C GLY A 535 10.62 -8.55 13.36
N LEU A 536 9.41 -8.08 13.66
CA LEU A 536 9.18 -6.77 14.27
C LEU A 536 8.63 -7.00 15.67
N PHE A 537 9.34 -6.52 16.67
CA PHE A 537 9.00 -6.69 18.08
C PHE A 537 8.36 -5.40 18.61
N ALA A 538 7.15 -5.50 19.11
CA ALA A 538 6.45 -4.36 19.68
C ALA A 538 7.12 -3.97 21.02
N VAL A 539 7.38 -2.68 21.18
CA VAL A 539 7.97 -2.13 22.40
C VAL A 539 6.88 -1.48 23.23
N TYR A 540 6.81 -1.85 24.50
CA TYR A 540 5.83 -1.32 25.44
C TYR A 540 6.51 -0.63 26.61
N LEU A 541 5.92 0.45 27.11
CA LEU A 541 6.34 1.01 28.40
C LEU A 541 5.94 0.05 29.52
N ALA A 542 6.89 -0.23 30.42
CA ALA A 542 6.67 -1.10 31.58
C ALA A 542 5.98 -0.30 32.70
N THR A 543 4.68 -0.05 32.54
CA THR A 543 3.85 0.63 33.51
C THR A 543 2.71 -0.30 33.92
N GLU A 544 1.90 0.08 34.92
CA GLU A 544 0.75 -0.72 35.33
C GLU A 544 -0.21 -1.00 34.17
N ARG A 545 -0.28 -0.11 33.19
CA ARG A 545 -1.01 -0.32 31.93
C ARG A 545 -0.01 -0.20 30.78
N PRO A 546 0.53 -1.31 30.28
CA PRO A 546 1.53 -1.27 29.22
C PRO A 546 0.98 -0.54 27.99
N SER A 547 1.65 0.53 27.58
CA SER A 547 1.32 1.27 26.36
C SER A 547 2.39 1.02 25.31
N ARG A 548 1.95 0.76 24.08
CA ARG A 548 2.85 0.50 22.96
C ARG A 548 3.52 1.80 22.53
N VAL A 549 4.85 1.82 22.54
CA VAL A 549 5.65 3.01 22.18
C VAL A 549 6.32 2.88 20.81
N GLY A 550 6.37 1.66 20.24
CA GLY A 550 6.99 1.51 18.92
C GLY A 550 7.24 0.07 18.55
N GLU A 551 8.10 -0.11 17.57
CA GLU A 551 8.55 -1.42 17.10
C GLU A 551 10.06 -1.38 16.90
N LEU A 552 10.73 -2.48 17.20
CA LEU A 552 12.13 -2.72 16.88
C LEU A 552 12.22 -3.88 15.91
N ASP A 553 13.11 -3.80 14.96
CA ASP A 553 13.37 -4.96 14.11
C ASP A 553 14.21 -6.00 14.87
N GLU A 554 14.19 -7.20 14.34
CA GLU A 554 14.84 -8.37 14.98
C GLU A 554 16.33 -8.14 15.26
N GLU A 555 17.03 -7.52 14.33
CA GLU A 555 18.46 -7.22 14.46
C GLU A 555 18.70 -6.27 15.63
N MET A 556 17.91 -5.21 15.75
CA MET A 556 18.00 -4.27 16.88
C MET A 556 17.72 -4.93 18.21
N VAL A 557 16.79 -5.88 18.25
CA VAL A 557 16.46 -6.61 19.48
C VAL A 557 17.66 -7.49 19.90
N TYR A 558 18.25 -8.22 18.96
CA TYR A 558 19.41 -9.09 19.25
C TYR A 558 20.64 -8.27 19.61
N GLU A 559 20.91 -7.17 18.96
CA GLU A 559 22.00 -6.24 19.29
C GLU A 559 21.80 -5.64 20.70
N SER A 560 20.62 -5.33 21.02
CA SER A 560 20.26 -4.79 22.35
C SER A 560 20.41 -5.77 23.49
N UNK A 561 20.16 -6.75 23.17
CA UNK A 561 20.25 -7.80 24.14
C UNK A 561 21.70 -8.06 24.48
N UNK A 562 22.41 -7.88 23.60
CA UNK A 562 23.79 -8.02 23.78
C UNK A 562 24.42 -6.89 24.59
N UNK A 563 23.88 -6.04 24.59
CA UNK A 563 24.47 -4.92 25.19
C UNK A 563 24.01 -4.71 26.59
N UNK A 564 24.16 -5.75 26.97
CA UNK A 564 23.77 -5.72 28.29
C UNK A 564 22.76 -4.69 28.56
N UNK A 565 22.32 -4.93 29.08
CA UNK A 565 21.33 -4.27 29.40
C UNK A 565 21.39 -2.78 29.46
N UNK A 566 22.35 -2.59 29.72
CA UNK A 566 22.48 -1.27 29.87
C UNK A 566 22.45 -0.51 28.66
N UNK A 567 22.98 -1.10 28.11
CA UNK A 567 23.05 -0.50 26.94
C UNK A 567 21.86 -0.74 26.17
N UNK A 568 21.60 -1.57 26.55
CA UNK A 568 20.46 -1.93 26.00
C UNK A 568 19.36 -1.00 26.20
N UNK A 569 19.53 -0.75 27.09
CA UNK A 569 18.60 0.15 27.37
C UNK A 569 18.80 1.39 26.67
N UNK A 570 19.73 1.45 26.69
CA UNK A 570 20.07 2.56 26.01
C UNK A 570 19.90 2.41 24.57
N UNK A 571 20.16 1.49 24.41
CA UNK A 571 19.99 1.26 23.12
C UNK A 571 18.60 1.13 22.74
N UNK A 572 18.27 0.68 23.52
CA UNK A 572 17.01 0.56 23.32
C UNK A 572 16.31 1.78 23.35
N UNK A 573 16.84 2.20 24.01
CA UNK A 573 16.31 3.38 24.15
C UNK A 573 16.60 4.21 23.05
N UNK A 574 17.43 3.88 22.83
CA UNK A 574 17.80 4.55 21.80
C UNK A 574 17.04 4.22 20.67
N UNK A 575 16.90 3.28 20.81
CA UNK A 575 16.18 2.90 19.90
C UNK A 575 14.84 3.28 20.00
N UNK A 576 14.74 3.29 20.89
CA UNK A 576 13.65 3.63 21.11
C UNK A 576 13.52 4.91 21.03
N UNK A 577 14.39 5.18 21.24
CA UNK A 577 14.37 6.31 21.22
C UNK A 577 14.22 6.73 20.12
N UNK A 578 14.64 6.06 19.60
CA UNK A 578 14.56 6.34 18.72
C UNK A 578 13.41 6.32 18.44
N UNK A 579 13.07 5.63 18.91
CA UNK A 579 12.20 5.50 18.80
C UNK A 579 11.56 6.15 19.43
N UNK A 580 11.71 6.38 20.09
CA UNK A 580 11.36 6.86 20.57
C UNK A 580 11.90 7.49 20.92
N UNK A 581 12.55 7.85 20.55
CA UNK A 581 12.98 8.34 20.74
C UNK A 581 12.93 8.64 21.38
N UNK A 582 12.36 8.80 21.78
CA UNK A 582 12.27 9.13 22.33
C UNK A 582 12.15 8.81 23.19
N UNK A 583 11.78 8.02 23.26
CA UNK A 583 11.56 7.74 23.99
C UNK A 583 12.25 7.34 24.65
N UNK A 584 12.80 7.25 24.07
CA UNK A 584 13.42 6.78 24.60
C UNK A 584 14.26 7.02 25.35
N UNK A 585 14.30 7.83 25.08
CA UNK A 585 15.07 8.12 25.73
C UNK A 585 14.89 7.87 26.94
N UNK A 586 13.98 7.86 27.01
CA UNK A 586 13.84 7.82 27.96
C UNK A 586 13.81 6.86 28.59
N UNK A 587 13.63 6.24 27.97
CA UNK A 587 13.46 5.54 28.49
C UNK A 587 14.20 4.92 28.78
N UNK A 588 14.98 5.35 28.51
CA UNK A 588 15.60 4.88 28.68
C UNK A 588 15.87 4.31 29.48
N UNK A 589 15.67 4.68 30.17
CA UNK A 589 15.92 4.25 30.77
C UNK A 589 15.54 3.42 31.27
N UNK A 590 14.65 3.39 31.24
CA UNK A 590 14.37 2.86 31.61
C UNK A 590 14.16 2.13 31.51
N UNK A 591 14.19 1.68 30.68
CA UNK A 591 13.94 1.23 30.59
C UNK A 591 13.98 0.56 30.56
N UNK A 592 14.25 0.02 31.07
CA UNK A 592 14.23 -0.47 31.05
C UNK A 592 13.99 -1.16 30.84
N UNK A 593 13.83 -1.49 30.22
CA UNK A 593 13.68 -2.06 29.99
C UNK A 593 13.39 -2.77 29.92
N UNK A 594 12.52 -2.93 30.16
CA UNK A 594 12.19 -3.42 30.03
C UNK A 594 11.88 -3.75 29.40
N UNK A 595 12.17 -4.03 28.57
CA UNK A 595 11.96 -4.31 28.06
C UNK A 595 11.58 -4.94 27.99
N UNK A 596 10.73 -5.25 28.08
CA UNK A 596 10.36 -5.80 28.00
C UNK A 596 10.11 -6.14 27.30
N UNK A 597 10.41 -6.67 26.64
CA UNK A 597 10.26 -7.00 26.09
C UNK A 597 9.69 -7.58 26.08
N UNK A 598 8.87 -7.72 25.98
CA UNK A 598 8.33 -8.20 25.93
C UNK A 598 8.20 -8.55 25.21
N UNK A 599 8.54 -9.20 24.67
CA UNK A 599 8.42 -9.53 24.09
C UNK A 599 7.66 -10.02 23.97
N UNK A 600 6.96 -9.96 23.68
CA UNK A 600 6.31 -10.33 23.47
C UNK A 600 6.30 -10.86 22.71
N UNK A 601 6.72 -11.44 22.55
CA UNK A 601 6.67 -12.00 21.98
C UNK A 601 5.77 -12.30 21.68
N THR A 602 5.09 -11.96 20.82
CA THR A 602 4.18 -12.48 19.86
C THR A 602 5.04 -13.24 18.86
N THR A 603 5.58 -14.21 19.36
CA THR A 603 6.13 -15.25 18.50
C THR A 603 4.97 -15.70 17.63
N GLY A 604 4.94 -15.19 16.37
CA GLY A 604 4.25 -15.88 15.36
C GLY A 604 4.89 -17.25 15.36
N CYS A 605 4.25 -18.19 16.03
CA CYS A 605 4.81 -19.53 16.10
C CYS A 605 4.88 -20.12 14.71
N TRP A 606 6.02 -20.29 14.24
CA TRP A 606 6.35 -21.32 13.25
C TRP A 606 7.24 -22.32 13.90
#